data_146d75088338b7a07c347d4f1efb7489
#
_entry.id   146d75088338b7a07c347d4f1efb7489
#
_cell.length_a   1.000
_cell.length_b   1.000
_cell.length_c   1.000
_cell.angle_alpha   90.00
_cell.angle_beta   90.00
_cell.angle_gamma   90.00
#
_symmetry.space_group_name_H-M   'P 1'
#
loop_
_entity.id
_entity.type
_entity.pdbx_description
1 polymer ?
#
loop_
_entity_poly.entity_id
_entity_poly.type
_entity_poly.pdbx_seq_one_letter_code
_entity_poly.pdbx_strand_id
1 'polypeptide(L)'
;MRFYIKYGCSECHETLIVEAENFERADEYAEGAAQEVYYSYDCNYLSEEDYELYEEEGLTEDEISEQEYMDMLSNIDWIVELFDENNEEHMEALHECGVPYEI
;
A
#
# COMPACT_ATOMS: atom_id res chain seq x y z
N MET A 1 -0.30 -16.15 13.69
CA MET A 1 0.99 -15.45 13.80
C MET A 1 0.78 -13.96 13.61
N ARG A 2 1.51 -13.16 14.34
CA ARG A 2 1.45 -11.71 14.21
C ARG A 2 2.49 -11.20 13.21
N PHE A 3 2.10 -10.26 12.40
CA PHE A 3 3.00 -9.66 11.42
C PHE A 3 3.00 -8.14 11.56
N TYR A 4 4.18 -7.56 11.44
CA TYR A 4 4.35 -6.12 11.30
C TYR A 4 4.24 -5.76 9.83
N ILE A 5 3.38 -4.81 9.51
CA ILE A 5 3.16 -4.35 8.14
C ILE A 5 3.40 -2.85 8.08
N LYS A 6 4.22 -2.44 7.13
CA LYS A 6 4.39 -1.03 6.76
C LYS A 6 3.97 -0.89 5.30
N TYR A 7 3.06 0.03 5.01
CA TYR A 7 2.49 0.16 3.68
C TYR A 7 2.18 1.61 3.34
N GLY A 8 2.09 1.90 2.05
CA GLY A 8 1.70 3.21 1.57
C GLY A 8 2.30 3.58 0.22
N CYS A 9 2.20 4.85 -0.10
CA CYS A 9 2.83 5.46 -1.26
C CYS A 9 3.98 6.37 -0.82
N SER A 10 4.72 6.92 -1.77
CA SER A 10 5.93 7.70 -1.48
C SER A 10 5.78 8.82 -0.46
N GLU A 11 4.59 9.41 -0.32
CA GLU A 11 4.31 10.51 0.60
C GLU A 11 3.51 10.10 1.83
N CYS A 12 2.86 8.94 1.78
CA CYS A 12 1.91 8.50 2.80
C CYS A 12 2.21 7.07 3.22
N HIS A 13 2.82 6.90 4.38
CA HIS A 13 3.11 5.57 4.94
C HIS A 13 2.38 5.35 6.26
N GLU A 14 1.84 4.15 6.43
CA GLU A 14 1.21 3.72 7.67
C GLU A 14 1.77 2.38 8.10
N THR A 15 1.64 2.09 9.39
CA THR A 15 2.10 0.83 9.98
C THR A 15 0.97 0.21 10.80
N LEU A 16 0.93 -1.11 10.82
CA LEU A 16 -0.01 -1.84 11.67
C LEU A 16 0.50 -3.24 11.99
N ILE A 17 -0.10 -3.84 13.01
CA ILE A 17 0.15 -5.22 13.37
C ILE A 17 -1.11 -6.03 13.01
N VAL A 18 -0.92 -7.12 12.27
CA VAL A 18 -2.03 -8.01 11.89
C VAL A 18 -1.77 -9.41 12.39
N GLU A 19 -2.85 -10.14 12.62
CA GLU A 19 -2.78 -11.56 12.87
C GLU A 19 -3.26 -12.32 11.63
N ALA A 20 -2.41 -13.22 11.14
CA ALA A 20 -2.67 -14.00 9.94
C ALA A 20 -2.18 -15.44 10.12
N GLU A 21 -2.74 -16.34 9.33
CA GLU A 21 -2.36 -17.75 9.37
C GLU A 21 -0.92 -17.99 8.87
N ASN A 22 -0.51 -17.21 7.87
CA ASN A 22 0.81 -17.33 7.27
C ASN A 22 1.21 -16.00 6.61
N PHE A 23 2.45 -15.96 6.13
CA PHE A 23 3.01 -14.78 5.47
C PHE A 23 2.23 -14.35 4.23
N GLU A 24 1.77 -15.31 3.43
CA GLU A 24 1.01 -15.03 2.22
C GLU A 24 -0.28 -14.26 2.51
N ARG A 25 -1.00 -14.65 3.57
CA ARG A 25 -2.23 -13.95 4.00
C ARG A 25 -1.93 -12.54 4.49
N ALA A 26 -0.85 -12.37 5.24
CA ALA A 26 -0.42 -11.05 5.69
C ALA A 26 -0.04 -10.16 4.51
N ASP A 27 0.63 -10.70 3.51
CA ASP A 27 1.03 -9.97 2.31
C ASP A 27 -0.19 -9.53 1.48
N GLU A 28 -1.19 -10.40 1.32
CA GLU A 28 -2.46 -10.04 0.66
C GLU A 28 -3.16 -8.89 1.36
N TYR A 29 -3.19 -8.92 2.68
CA TYR A 29 -3.77 -7.83 3.46
C TYR A 29 -2.98 -6.53 3.29
N ALA A 30 -1.65 -6.61 3.31
CA ALA A 30 -0.78 -5.45 3.12
C ALA A 30 -1.00 -4.79 1.76
N GLU A 31 -1.13 -5.57 0.71
CA GLU A 31 -1.43 -5.07 -0.64
C GLU A 31 -2.75 -4.30 -0.67
N GLY A 32 -3.81 -4.88 -0.11
CA GLY A 32 -5.11 -4.22 -0.03
C GLY A 32 -5.07 -2.93 0.77
N ALA A 33 -4.39 -2.93 1.91
CA ALA A 33 -4.22 -1.75 2.75
C ALA A 33 -3.43 -0.65 2.04
N ALA A 34 -2.37 -1.01 1.33
CA ALA A 34 -1.58 -0.06 0.55
C ALA A 34 -2.40 0.59 -0.56
N GLN A 35 -3.23 -0.18 -1.26
CA GLN A 35 -4.15 0.35 -2.27
C GLN A 35 -5.16 1.32 -1.67
N GLU A 36 -5.72 1.03 -0.50
CA GLU A 36 -6.63 1.94 0.18
C GLU A 36 -5.97 3.27 0.55
N VAL A 37 -4.72 3.22 1.03
CA VAL A 37 -3.94 4.43 1.33
C VAL A 37 -3.74 5.26 0.07
N TYR A 38 -3.37 4.63 -1.02
CA TYR A 38 -3.19 5.30 -2.30
C TYR A 38 -4.45 6.06 -2.73
N TYR A 39 -5.60 5.40 -2.71
CA TYR A 39 -6.86 6.02 -3.10
C TYR A 39 -7.33 7.10 -2.12
N SER A 40 -7.10 6.88 -0.82
CA SER A 40 -7.55 7.81 0.23
C SER A 40 -6.77 9.13 0.24
N TYR A 41 -5.49 9.07 -0.07
CA TYR A 41 -4.60 10.23 -0.02
C TYR A 41 -4.29 10.83 -1.39
N ASP A 42 -4.90 10.33 -2.43
CA ASP A 42 -4.74 10.84 -3.80
C ASP A 42 -3.27 10.86 -4.24
N CYS A 43 -2.50 9.89 -3.80
CA CYS A 43 -1.07 9.79 -4.07
C CYS A 43 -0.81 9.22 -5.47
N ASN A 44 0.11 9.82 -6.18
CA ASN A 44 0.66 9.27 -7.44
C ASN A 44 -0.34 9.03 -8.57
N TYR A 45 -1.45 9.74 -8.58
CA TYR A 45 -2.33 9.76 -9.74
C TYR A 45 -1.66 10.43 -10.92
N LEU A 46 -2.09 10.07 -12.12
CA LEU A 46 -1.64 10.77 -13.32
C LEU A 46 -2.00 12.24 -13.21
N SER A 47 -1.02 13.11 -13.48
CA SER A 47 -1.26 14.54 -13.59
C SER A 47 -2.03 14.84 -14.88
N GLU A 48 -2.64 16.02 -14.96
CA GLU A 48 -3.32 16.46 -16.19
C GLU A 48 -2.37 16.50 -17.38
N GLU A 49 -1.11 16.85 -17.14
CA GLU A 49 -0.08 16.87 -18.19
C GLU A 49 0.20 15.46 -18.73
N ASP A 50 0.32 14.47 -17.86
CA ASP A 50 0.53 13.08 -18.25
C ASP A 50 -0.67 12.52 -18.99
N TYR A 51 -1.88 12.86 -18.55
CA TYR A 51 -3.11 12.46 -19.21
C TYR A 51 -3.19 13.02 -20.62
N GLU A 52 -2.88 14.31 -20.80
CA GLU A 52 -2.85 14.97 -22.11
C GLU A 52 -1.79 14.33 -23.03
N LEU A 53 -0.62 13.99 -22.50
CA LEU A 53 0.43 13.31 -23.25
C LEU A 53 -0.04 11.97 -23.80
N TYR A 54 -0.73 11.19 -22.99
CA TYR A 54 -1.27 9.89 -23.42
C TYR A 54 -2.37 10.04 -24.46
N GLU A 55 -3.22 11.06 -24.36
CA GLU A 55 -4.22 11.37 -25.37
C GLU A 55 -3.56 11.77 -26.69
N GLU A 56 -2.49 12.57 -26.67
CA GLU A 56 -1.73 12.97 -27.86
C GLU A 56 -1.06 11.77 -28.53
N GLU A 57 -0.63 10.78 -27.75
CA GLU A 57 -0.07 9.53 -28.26
C GLU A 57 -1.11 8.60 -28.88
N GLY A 58 -2.40 8.95 -28.78
CA GLY A 58 -3.50 8.20 -29.37
C GLY A 58 -4.02 7.06 -28.50
N LEU A 59 -3.75 7.09 -27.20
CA LEU A 59 -4.28 6.10 -26.26
C LEU A 59 -5.76 6.34 -26.01
N THR A 60 -6.52 5.26 -25.88
CA THR A 60 -7.92 5.31 -25.50
C THR A 60 -8.04 5.54 -24.00
N GLU A 61 -9.26 5.92 -23.51
CA GLU A 61 -9.52 6.06 -22.08
C GLU A 61 -9.21 4.78 -21.29
N ASP A 62 -9.52 3.61 -21.85
CA ASP A 62 -9.23 2.32 -21.23
C ASP A 62 -7.72 2.08 -21.10
N GLU A 63 -6.96 2.43 -22.14
CA GLU A 63 -5.52 2.32 -22.13
C GLU A 63 -4.86 3.29 -21.13
N ILE A 64 -5.39 4.49 -21.01
CA ILE A 64 -4.92 5.48 -20.02
C ILE A 64 -5.22 5.01 -18.61
N SER A 65 -6.41 4.46 -18.36
CA SER A 65 -6.78 3.89 -17.05
C SER A 65 -5.89 2.71 -16.68
N GLU A 66 -5.55 1.87 -17.64
CA GLU A 66 -4.63 0.75 -17.44
C GLU A 66 -3.23 1.25 -17.09
N GLN A 67 -2.76 2.28 -17.77
CA GLN A 67 -1.47 2.91 -17.49
C GLN A 67 -1.45 3.55 -16.09
N GLU A 68 -2.52 4.23 -15.70
CA GLU A 68 -2.70 4.80 -14.36
C GLU A 68 -2.63 3.71 -13.29
N TYR A 69 -3.30 2.58 -13.52
CA TYR A 69 -3.25 1.43 -12.62
C TYR A 69 -1.84 0.86 -12.47
N MET A 70 -1.12 0.71 -13.59
CA MET A 70 0.26 0.24 -13.57
C MET A 70 1.18 1.21 -12.84
N ASP A 71 0.98 2.50 -13.03
CA ASP A 71 1.72 3.56 -12.34
C ASP A 71 1.44 3.55 -10.84
N MET A 72 0.18 3.36 -10.46
CA MET A 72 -0.23 3.17 -9.08
C MET A 72 0.51 2.00 -8.44
N LEU A 73 0.53 0.84 -9.09
CA LEU A 73 1.20 -0.35 -8.58
C LEU A 73 2.71 -0.14 -8.39
N SER A 74 3.35 0.62 -9.27
CA SER A 74 4.77 0.90 -9.16
C SER A 74 5.12 1.87 -8.02
N ASN A 75 4.16 2.67 -7.56
CA ASN A 75 4.33 3.66 -6.49
C ASN A 75 3.83 3.19 -5.12
N ILE A 76 3.12 2.09 -5.07
CA ILE A 76 2.69 1.47 -3.83
C ILE A 76 3.81 0.57 -3.31
N ASP A 77 4.12 0.70 -2.05
CA ASP A 77 5.04 -0.21 -1.37
C ASP A 77 4.43 -0.78 -0.10
N TRP A 78 4.86 -1.97 0.25
CA TRP A 78 4.55 -2.57 1.54
C TRP A 78 5.65 -3.54 1.95
N ILE A 79 5.83 -3.65 3.25
CA ILE A 79 6.77 -4.57 3.87
C ILE A 79 6.00 -5.40 4.88
N VAL A 80 6.21 -6.71 4.86
CA VAL A 80 5.60 -7.65 5.81
C VAL A 80 6.72 -8.39 6.52
N GLU A 81 6.74 -8.31 7.85
CA GLU A 81 7.73 -8.99 8.68
C GLU A 81 7.04 -9.69 9.84
N LEU A 82 7.66 -10.75 10.36
CA LEU A 82 7.20 -11.36 11.60
C LEU A 82 7.32 -10.36 12.75
N PHE A 83 6.28 -10.27 13.57
CA PHE A 83 6.30 -9.39 14.72
C PHE A 83 7.36 -9.84 15.73
N ASP A 84 8.22 -8.91 16.11
CA ASP A 84 9.29 -9.13 17.09
C ASP A 84 9.11 -8.15 18.25
N GLU A 85 8.84 -8.69 19.44
CA GLU A 85 8.65 -7.89 20.64
C GLU A 85 9.93 -7.15 21.07
N ASN A 86 11.08 -7.56 20.58
CA ASN A 86 12.37 -6.92 20.86
C ASN A 86 12.69 -5.77 19.88
N ASN A 87 11.88 -5.58 18.86
CA ASN A 87 12.05 -4.53 17.89
C ASN A 87 11.23 -3.30 18.31
N GLU A 88 11.88 -2.16 18.53
CA GLU A 88 11.23 -0.93 18.98
C GLU A 88 10.18 -0.44 17.99
N GLU A 89 10.45 -0.51 16.70
CA GLU A 89 9.51 -0.09 15.66
C GLU A 89 8.24 -0.94 15.66
N HIS A 90 8.39 -2.26 15.86
CA HIS A 90 7.25 -3.18 15.97
C HIS A 90 6.42 -2.87 17.21
N MET A 91 7.07 -2.58 18.33
CA MET A 91 6.38 -2.24 19.58
C MET A 91 5.67 -0.90 19.49
N GLU A 92 6.24 0.10 18.84
CA GLU A 92 5.59 1.39 18.57
C GLU A 92 4.34 1.20 17.72
N ALA A 93 4.40 0.39 16.65
CA ALA A 93 3.26 0.08 15.81
C ALA A 93 2.15 -0.60 16.62
N LEU A 94 2.51 -1.53 17.51
CA LEU A 94 1.54 -2.19 18.39
C LEU A 94 0.85 -1.19 19.32
N HIS A 95 1.58 -0.25 19.88
CA HIS A 95 1.02 0.80 20.75
C HIS A 95 0.10 1.76 19.99
N GLU A 96 0.48 2.17 18.80
CA GLU A 96 -0.32 3.06 17.95
C GLU A 96 -1.60 2.39 17.45
N CYS A 97 -1.51 1.15 17.02
CA CYS A 97 -2.66 0.40 16.51
C CYS A 97 -3.52 -0.21 17.62
N GLY A 98 -2.95 -0.37 18.80
CA GLY A 98 -3.63 -0.91 19.99
C GLY A 98 -3.85 -2.40 19.94
N VAL A 99 -4.59 -2.91 18.98
CA VAL A 99 -4.97 -4.32 18.88
C VAL A 99 -4.58 -4.85 17.49
N PRO A 100 -3.98 -6.06 17.40
CA PRO A 100 -3.71 -6.69 16.11
C PRO A 100 -5.00 -6.87 15.30
N TYR A 101 -4.91 -6.64 14.01
CA TYR A 101 -6.00 -6.83 13.08
C TYR A 101 -6.10 -8.31 12.71
N GLU A 102 -7.29 -8.89 12.73
CA GLU A 102 -7.52 -10.29 12.31
C GLU A 102 -7.96 -10.33 10.84
N ILE A 103 -7.28 -11.17 10.06
CA ILE A 103 -7.62 -11.46 8.68
C ILE A 103 -7.82 -12.94 8.41
#